data_b9a363b6bd12669cdb3a3a3a53b67cd0
#
_entry.id   b9a363b6bd12669cdb3a3a3a53b67cd0
#
_cell.length_a   1.000
_cell.length_b   1.000
_cell.length_c   1.000
_cell.angle_alpha   90.00
_cell.angle_beta   90.00
_cell.angle_gamma   90.00
#
_symmetry.space_group_name_H-M   'P 1'
#
loop_
_entity.id
_entity.type
_entity.pdbx_description
1 polymer ?
#
loop_
_entity_poly.entity_id
_entity_poly.type
_entity_poly.pdbx_seq_one_letter_code
_entity_poly.pdbx_strand_id
1 'polypeptide(L)'
;MIEALKRTFRSLCGAALAAALFGLAATVPAPAADKVSVVAAENIYGDIAAQIGGAHVAVTSLISNPSQDPHLFEASPSAVRAIADARIVVLNGADYDPWIEKLIKSAPNPQRAVVSAAAVMGRKPGDNPHLWYDPATLPRVAEAIASVLTAADSAHAADYAANLNALTGALKRIDVRVAELRARYKGVPVTASEPVFGLMAQAIGLAMRNERFQLAMMNDTEPTAHDLAEIERDLKEKRVKALIYNAQVSELM
;
A
#
# COMPACT_ATOMS: atom_id res chain seq x y z
N MET A 1 47.93 56.46 -41.40
CA MET A 1 46.52 56.43 -40.90
C MET A 1 45.84 55.11 -41.23
N ILE A 2 46.20 54.34 -42.26
CA ILE A 2 45.58 53.10 -42.69
C ILE A 2 46.06 51.84 -41.90
N GLU A 3 47.32 51.82 -41.41
CA GLU A 3 47.88 50.73 -40.67
C GLU A 3 47.38 50.60 -39.19
N ALA A 4 47.07 51.75 -38.57
CA ALA A 4 46.52 51.78 -37.23
C ALA A 4 45.09 51.16 -37.18
N LEU A 5 44.31 51.34 -38.23
CA LEU A 5 42.96 50.84 -38.33
C LEU A 5 42.88 49.31 -38.51
N LYS A 6 43.92 48.74 -39.17
CA LYS A 6 44.02 47.28 -39.37
C LYS A 6 44.41 46.54 -38.10
N ARG A 7 45.15 47.10 -37.16
CA ARG A 7 45.52 46.51 -35.89
C ARG A 7 44.35 46.45 -34.92
N THR A 8 43.52 47.47 -34.89
CA THR A 8 42.34 47.53 -34.00
C THR A 8 41.24 46.53 -34.42
N PHE A 9 41.08 46.32 -35.73
CA PHE A 9 40.09 45.39 -36.25
C PHE A 9 40.48 43.92 -36.03
N ARG A 10 41.77 43.61 -36.04
CA ARG A 10 42.26 42.21 -35.74
C ARG A 10 42.18 41.87 -34.26
N SER A 11 42.29 42.85 -33.36
CA SER A 11 42.19 42.66 -31.93
C SER A 11 40.73 42.45 -31.45
N LEU A 12 39.76 43.11 -32.10
CA LEU A 12 38.33 42.95 -31.78
C LEU A 12 37.73 41.66 -32.32
N CYS A 13 38.17 41.14 -33.45
CA CYS A 13 37.70 39.85 -33.95
C CYS A 13 38.25 38.64 -33.15
N GLY A 14 39.46 38.75 -32.58
CA GLY A 14 40.05 37.69 -31.75
C GLY A 14 39.37 37.53 -30.37
N ALA A 15 38.92 38.64 -29.79
CA ALA A 15 38.25 38.63 -28.49
C ALA A 15 36.79 38.11 -28.57
N ALA A 16 36.11 38.36 -29.70
CA ALA A 16 34.74 37.90 -29.91
C ALA A 16 34.65 36.36 -30.17
N LEU A 17 35.70 35.76 -30.74
CA LEU A 17 35.71 34.31 -31.00
C LEU A 17 36.08 33.49 -29.75
N ALA A 18 36.82 34.06 -28.81
CA ALA A 18 37.16 33.41 -27.53
C ALA A 18 35.97 33.38 -26.52
N ALA A 19 35.07 34.36 -26.63
CA ALA A 19 33.87 34.43 -25.76
C ALA A 19 32.74 33.46 -26.20
N ALA A 20 32.73 33.03 -27.48
CA ALA A 20 31.71 32.14 -28.02
C ALA A 20 31.95 30.64 -27.72
N LEU A 21 33.16 30.27 -27.28
CA LEU A 21 33.54 28.87 -27.00
C LEU A 21 33.31 28.46 -25.53
N PHE A 22 32.92 29.36 -24.63
CA PHE A 22 32.70 29.07 -23.22
C PHE A 22 31.24 28.77 -22.86
N GLY A 23 30.31 28.76 -23.82
CA GLY A 23 28.86 28.67 -23.60
C GLY A 23 28.24 27.31 -23.87
N LEU A 24 28.96 26.29 -24.35
CA LEU A 24 28.45 24.95 -24.51
C LEU A 24 28.99 24.03 -23.38
N ALA A 25 28.63 24.36 -22.13
CA ALA A 25 28.62 23.33 -21.11
C ALA A 25 27.53 22.32 -21.53
N ALA A 26 27.96 21.22 -22.18
CA ALA A 26 27.08 20.07 -22.42
C ALA A 26 26.51 19.66 -21.07
N THR A 27 25.23 19.91 -20.86
CA THR A 27 24.48 19.31 -19.77
C THR A 27 24.48 17.81 -20.05
N VAL A 28 25.49 17.12 -19.51
CA VAL A 28 25.46 15.64 -19.46
C VAL A 28 24.21 15.32 -18.65
N PRO A 29 23.21 14.65 -19.22
CA PRO A 29 22.07 14.20 -18.45
C PRO A 29 22.62 13.38 -17.29
N ALA A 30 22.30 13.80 -16.05
CA ALA A 30 22.63 12.99 -14.90
C ALA A 30 22.05 11.58 -15.13
N PRO A 31 22.82 10.50 -14.89
CA PRO A 31 22.27 9.16 -14.99
C PRO A 31 20.99 9.13 -14.16
N ALA A 32 19.90 8.64 -14.76
CA ALA A 32 18.65 8.47 -14.04
C ALA A 32 18.97 7.63 -12.81
N ALA A 33 18.79 8.19 -11.63
CA ALA A 33 19.02 7.44 -10.38
C ALA A 33 18.16 6.18 -10.43
N ASP A 34 18.76 5.05 -10.12
CA ASP A 34 18.04 3.78 -10.08
C ASP A 34 16.87 3.90 -9.10
N LYS A 35 15.67 3.62 -9.58
CA LYS A 35 14.46 3.66 -8.75
C LYS A 35 14.55 2.63 -7.63
N VAL A 36 14.08 2.99 -6.45
CA VAL A 36 13.95 2.04 -5.34
C VAL A 36 12.94 0.97 -5.71
N SER A 37 13.36 -0.31 -5.76
CA SER A 37 12.48 -1.43 -6.05
C SER A 37 11.61 -1.75 -4.83
N VAL A 38 10.29 -1.68 -5.02
CA VAL A 38 9.29 -2.00 -4.00
C VAL A 38 8.41 -3.14 -4.48
N VAL A 39 8.27 -4.19 -3.69
CA VAL A 39 7.31 -5.26 -3.94
C VAL A 39 6.24 -5.22 -2.86
N ALA A 40 4.99 -5.18 -3.26
CA ALA A 40 3.85 -5.28 -2.36
C ALA A 40 3.13 -6.62 -2.57
N ALA A 41 2.69 -7.25 -1.48
CA ALA A 41 1.85 -8.44 -1.56
C ALA A 41 0.56 -8.13 -2.32
N GLU A 42 -0.17 -7.12 -1.87
CA GLU A 42 -1.43 -6.69 -2.44
C GLU A 42 -1.31 -5.28 -3.06
N ASN A 43 -2.15 -5.02 -4.04
CA ASN A 43 -2.17 -3.74 -4.77
C ASN A 43 -2.51 -2.54 -3.88
N ILE A 44 -3.28 -2.71 -2.80
CA ILE A 44 -3.61 -1.61 -1.90
C ILE A 44 -2.37 -1.02 -1.23
N TYR A 45 -1.43 -1.86 -0.81
CA TYR A 45 -0.16 -1.41 -0.24
C TYR A 45 0.81 -0.95 -1.33
N GLY A 46 0.74 -1.56 -2.52
CA GLY A 46 1.49 -1.12 -3.68
C GLY A 46 1.10 0.28 -4.14
N ASP A 47 -0.18 0.60 -4.12
CA ASP A 47 -0.69 1.93 -4.44
C ASP A 47 -0.20 2.99 -3.42
N ILE A 48 -0.26 2.68 -2.12
CA ILE A 48 0.32 3.54 -1.07
C ILE A 48 1.81 3.79 -1.32
N ALA A 49 2.57 2.73 -1.62
CA ALA A 49 4.01 2.86 -1.90
C ALA A 49 4.28 3.70 -3.15
N ALA A 50 3.47 3.53 -4.21
CA ALA A 50 3.58 4.31 -5.43
C ALA A 50 3.24 5.80 -5.20
N GLN A 51 2.19 6.08 -4.43
CA GLN A 51 1.81 7.46 -4.13
C GLN A 51 2.88 8.18 -3.29
N ILE A 52 3.51 7.50 -2.33
CA ILE A 52 4.58 8.09 -1.51
C ILE A 52 5.89 8.21 -2.31
N GLY A 53 6.27 7.15 -3.02
CA GLY A 53 7.53 7.09 -3.74
C GLY A 53 7.57 7.92 -5.02
N GLY A 54 6.41 8.15 -5.66
CA GLY A 54 6.31 8.94 -6.88
C GLY A 54 7.22 8.42 -7.99
N ALA A 55 8.01 9.33 -8.57
CA ALA A 55 8.93 9.01 -9.66
C ALA A 55 10.17 8.21 -9.22
N HIS A 56 10.45 8.14 -7.92
CA HIS A 56 11.67 7.56 -7.36
C HIS A 56 11.57 6.07 -7.02
N VAL A 57 10.41 5.45 -7.22
CA VAL A 57 10.18 4.03 -6.95
C VAL A 57 9.75 3.26 -8.19
N ALA A 58 10.04 1.96 -8.19
CA ALA A 58 9.44 0.98 -9.10
C ALA A 58 8.65 -0.02 -8.26
N VAL A 59 7.32 0.06 -8.32
CA VAL A 59 6.43 -0.77 -7.50
C VAL A 59 5.90 -1.95 -8.31
N THR A 60 5.97 -3.14 -7.73
CA THR A 60 5.35 -4.36 -8.25
C THR A 60 4.39 -4.91 -7.20
N SER A 61 3.10 -4.98 -7.50
CA SER A 61 2.11 -5.66 -6.67
C SER A 61 1.96 -7.10 -7.18
N LEU A 62 2.13 -8.08 -6.30
CA LEU A 62 2.05 -9.51 -6.66
C LEU A 62 0.61 -9.93 -6.91
N ILE A 63 -0.31 -9.46 -6.07
CA ILE A 63 -1.74 -9.59 -6.29
C ILE A 63 -2.28 -8.23 -6.72
N SER A 64 -2.67 -8.13 -8.00
CA SER A 64 -3.22 -6.90 -8.60
C SER A 64 -4.67 -7.06 -9.05
N ASN A 65 -5.16 -8.29 -9.22
CA ASN A 65 -6.54 -8.57 -9.56
C ASN A 65 -7.40 -8.59 -8.28
N PRO A 66 -8.38 -7.68 -8.11
CA PRO A 66 -9.22 -7.62 -6.92
C PRO A 66 -10.13 -8.85 -6.73
N SER A 67 -10.31 -9.67 -7.77
CA SER A 67 -11.08 -10.92 -7.70
C SER A 67 -10.22 -12.14 -7.33
N GLN A 68 -8.91 -11.97 -7.18
CA GLN A 68 -8.01 -13.05 -6.79
C GLN A 68 -8.03 -13.20 -5.27
N ASP A 69 -8.30 -14.41 -4.80
CA ASP A 69 -8.22 -14.75 -3.39
C ASP A 69 -6.74 -14.80 -2.95
N PRO A 70 -6.31 -13.96 -2.00
CA PRO A 70 -4.94 -13.96 -1.53
C PRO A 70 -4.53 -15.22 -0.79
N HIS A 71 -5.47 -15.93 -0.16
CA HIS A 71 -5.19 -17.19 0.55
C HIS A 71 -4.78 -18.32 -0.41
N LEU A 72 -5.24 -18.25 -1.67
CA LEU A 72 -4.95 -19.23 -2.72
C LEU A 72 -3.82 -18.80 -3.66
N PHE A 73 -3.03 -17.78 -3.27
CA PHE A 73 -1.95 -17.29 -4.12
C PHE A 73 -0.79 -18.30 -4.22
N GLU A 74 -0.46 -18.69 -5.44
CA GLU A 74 0.73 -19.48 -5.76
C GLU A 74 1.82 -18.61 -6.37
N ALA A 75 3.02 -18.69 -5.79
CA ALA A 75 4.14 -17.87 -6.22
C ALA A 75 4.71 -18.33 -7.57
N SER A 76 4.65 -17.46 -8.57
CA SER A 76 5.31 -17.69 -9.85
C SER A 76 6.83 -17.47 -9.75
N PRO A 77 7.64 -18.00 -10.68
CA PRO A 77 9.08 -17.70 -10.74
C PRO A 77 9.39 -16.20 -10.87
N SER A 78 8.50 -15.41 -11.45
CA SER A 78 8.64 -13.97 -11.53
C SER A 78 8.41 -13.30 -10.17
N ALA A 79 7.46 -13.76 -9.36
CA ALA A 79 7.25 -13.28 -8.00
C ALA A 79 8.48 -13.56 -7.11
N VAL A 80 9.06 -14.76 -7.22
CA VAL A 80 10.30 -15.12 -6.51
C VAL A 80 11.44 -14.17 -6.85
N ARG A 81 11.65 -13.89 -8.15
CA ARG A 81 12.68 -12.93 -8.60
C ARG A 81 12.39 -11.52 -8.11
N ALA A 82 11.14 -11.06 -8.23
CA ALA A 82 10.76 -9.73 -7.75
C ALA A 82 11.08 -9.55 -6.26
N ILE A 83 10.78 -10.57 -5.42
CA ILE A 83 11.13 -10.55 -4.01
C ILE A 83 12.65 -10.57 -3.81
N ALA A 84 13.40 -11.37 -4.57
CA ALA A 84 14.87 -11.44 -4.45
C ALA A 84 15.51 -10.06 -4.69
N ASP A 85 15.03 -9.33 -5.69
CA ASP A 85 15.56 -8.04 -6.13
C ASP A 85 14.96 -6.83 -5.36
N ALA A 86 13.94 -7.07 -4.51
CA ALA A 86 13.25 -6.00 -3.80
C ALA A 86 14.15 -5.34 -2.74
N ARG A 87 14.21 -4.02 -2.77
CA ARG A 87 14.79 -3.18 -1.72
C ARG A 87 13.83 -3.02 -0.54
N ILE A 88 12.53 -2.95 -0.84
CA ILE A 88 11.47 -2.84 0.16
C ILE A 88 10.38 -3.87 -0.19
N VAL A 89 9.87 -4.58 0.81
CA VAL A 89 8.71 -5.43 0.69
C VAL A 89 7.63 -4.93 1.63
N VAL A 90 6.39 -4.81 1.13
CA VAL A 90 5.22 -4.43 1.92
C VAL A 90 4.22 -5.57 1.90
N LEU A 91 3.73 -5.97 3.06
CA LEU A 91 2.78 -7.08 3.23
C LEU A 91 1.74 -6.76 4.29
N ASN A 92 0.63 -7.50 4.26
CA ASN A 92 -0.41 -7.37 5.27
C ASN A 92 0.01 -8.00 6.60
N GLY A 93 0.39 -9.26 6.61
CA GLY A 93 0.63 -10.05 7.82
C GLY A 93 -0.67 -10.54 8.47
N ALA A 94 -0.60 -10.94 9.76
CA ALA A 94 -1.71 -11.51 10.52
C ALA A 94 -2.38 -12.70 9.80
N ASP A 95 -1.58 -13.59 9.24
CA ASP A 95 -1.99 -14.78 8.47
C ASP A 95 -2.76 -14.52 7.17
N TYR A 96 -2.82 -13.26 6.69
CA TYR A 96 -3.48 -12.94 5.43
C TYR A 96 -2.68 -13.40 4.20
N ASP A 97 -1.37 -13.18 4.23
CA ASP A 97 -0.44 -13.40 3.14
C ASP A 97 0.81 -14.23 3.58
N PRO A 98 0.63 -15.40 4.21
CA PRO A 98 1.75 -16.19 4.75
C PRO A 98 2.72 -16.70 3.67
N TRP A 99 2.30 -16.73 2.42
CA TRP A 99 3.11 -17.10 1.28
C TRP A 99 4.24 -16.09 1.01
N ILE A 100 4.01 -14.77 1.21
CA ILE A 100 5.07 -13.78 0.98
C ILE A 100 6.15 -13.86 2.06
N GLU A 101 5.79 -14.19 3.30
CA GLU A 101 6.79 -14.42 4.35
C GLU A 101 7.69 -15.61 4.03
N LYS A 102 7.14 -16.68 3.43
CA LYS A 102 7.92 -17.84 2.94
C LYS A 102 8.88 -17.42 1.82
N LEU A 103 8.42 -16.56 0.88
CA LEU A 103 9.27 -16.04 -0.19
C LEU A 103 10.41 -15.17 0.36
N ILE A 104 10.13 -14.28 1.29
CA ILE A 104 11.14 -13.44 1.95
C ILE A 104 12.21 -14.31 2.62
N LYS A 105 11.80 -15.36 3.33
CA LYS A 105 12.71 -16.30 3.99
C LYS A 105 13.55 -17.12 3.00
N SER A 106 12.97 -17.48 1.84
CA SER A 106 13.69 -18.25 0.80
C SER A 106 14.69 -17.44 -0.01
N ALA A 107 14.56 -16.10 0.00
CA ALA A 107 15.45 -15.18 -0.71
C ALA A 107 16.01 -14.12 0.25
N PRO A 108 16.93 -14.49 1.16
CA PRO A 108 17.45 -13.57 2.17
C PRO A 108 18.22 -12.42 1.50
N ASN A 109 17.92 -11.19 1.94
CA ASN A 109 18.60 -9.98 1.51
C ASN A 109 18.75 -9.04 2.71
N PRO A 110 19.97 -8.88 3.25
CA PRO A 110 20.22 -8.07 4.45
C PRO A 110 19.95 -6.58 4.27
N GLN A 111 19.85 -6.12 3.02
CA GLN A 111 19.54 -4.72 2.71
C GLN A 111 18.04 -4.48 2.51
N ARG A 112 17.23 -5.54 2.48
CA ARG A 112 15.78 -5.41 2.29
C ARG A 112 15.10 -4.90 3.57
N ALA A 113 14.33 -3.84 3.44
CA ALA A 113 13.39 -3.44 4.45
C ALA A 113 12.05 -4.17 4.25
N VAL A 114 11.38 -4.54 5.34
CA VAL A 114 10.06 -5.17 5.31
C VAL A 114 9.09 -4.32 6.14
N VAL A 115 7.97 -3.94 5.54
CA VAL A 115 6.87 -3.24 6.20
C VAL A 115 5.68 -4.20 6.27
N SER A 116 5.32 -4.65 7.46
CA SER A 116 4.12 -5.44 7.71
C SER A 116 3.05 -4.54 8.31
N ALA A 117 1.89 -4.44 7.66
CA ALA A 117 0.75 -3.69 8.18
C ALA A 117 0.32 -4.22 9.54
N ALA A 118 0.32 -5.54 9.74
CA ALA A 118 0.02 -6.16 11.03
C ALA A 118 0.99 -5.72 12.12
N ALA A 119 2.29 -5.71 11.85
CA ALA A 119 3.29 -5.25 12.80
C ALA A 119 3.11 -3.76 13.14
N VAL A 120 2.86 -2.91 12.13
CA VAL A 120 2.59 -1.47 12.30
C VAL A 120 1.36 -1.22 13.18
N MET A 121 0.34 -2.08 13.04
CA MET A 121 -0.92 -1.97 13.79
C MET A 121 -0.92 -2.74 15.11
N GLY A 122 0.18 -3.44 15.45
CA GLY A 122 0.27 -4.28 16.64
C GLY A 122 -0.66 -5.50 16.60
N ARG A 123 -0.96 -5.99 15.39
CA ARG A 123 -1.79 -7.18 15.15
C ARG A 123 -0.93 -8.43 15.05
N LYS A 124 -1.52 -9.57 15.41
CA LYS A 124 -0.85 -10.87 15.46
C LYS A 124 -1.65 -11.94 14.70
N PRO A 125 -1.05 -13.09 14.43
CA PRO A 125 -1.75 -14.25 13.92
C PRO A 125 -3.03 -14.56 14.71
N GLY A 126 -4.13 -14.83 14.00
CA GLY A 126 -5.46 -15.08 14.56
C GLY A 126 -6.32 -13.82 14.80
N ASP A 127 -5.77 -12.61 14.69
CA ASP A 127 -6.58 -11.40 14.63
C ASP A 127 -7.27 -11.27 13.25
N ASN A 128 -8.31 -10.42 13.14
CA ASN A 128 -8.92 -10.13 11.85
C ASN A 128 -7.86 -9.51 10.90
N PRO A 129 -7.51 -10.18 9.79
CA PRO A 129 -6.41 -9.76 8.92
C PRO A 129 -6.80 -8.67 7.91
N HIS A 130 -8.07 -8.30 7.79
CA HIS A 130 -8.55 -7.33 6.80
C HIS A 130 -8.25 -5.89 7.23
N LEU A 131 -6.95 -5.61 7.47
CA LEU A 131 -6.47 -4.41 8.16
C LEU A 131 -6.77 -3.12 7.42
N TRP A 132 -6.84 -3.13 6.10
CA TRP A 132 -7.15 -1.95 5.28
C TRP A 132 -8.56 -1.40 5.49
N TYR A 133 -9.45 -2.16 6.15
CA TYR A 133 -10.75 -1.69 6.58
C TYR A 133 -10.72 -0.91 7.91
N ASP A 134 -9.64 -0.98 8.67
CA ASP A 134 -9.43 -0.08 9.81
C ASP A 134 -8.94 1.28 9.29
N PRO A 135 -9.69 2.39 9.47
CA PRO A 135 -9.30 3.70 8.97
C PRO A 135 -7.90 4.16 9.40
N ALA A 136 -7.40 3.67 10.53
CA ALA A 136 -6.08 4.01 11.04
C ALA A 136 -4.94 3.27 10.31
N THR A 137 -5.20 2.19 9.59
CA THR A 137 -4.16 1.33 9.01
C THR A 137 -3.39 2.04 7.90
N LEU A 138 -4.09 2.55 6.89
CA LEU A 138 -3.42 3.11 5.71
C LEU A 138 -2.55 4.33 6.05
N PRO A 139 -2.97 5.29 6.91
CA PRO A 139 -2.09 6.37 7.34
C PRO A 139 -0.80 5.87 8.02
N ARG A 140 -0.91 4.90 8.95
CA ARG A 140 0.25 4.37 9.68
C ARG A 140 1.19 3.56 8.78
N VAL A 141 0.65 2.76 7.88
CA VAL A 141 1.44 2.02 6.89
C VAL A 141 2.13 3.00 5.94
N ALA A 142 1.47 4.09 5.53
CA ALA A 142 2.05 5.14 4.72
C ALA A 142 3.26 5.80 5.41
N GLU A 143 3.15 6.10 6.71
CA GLU A 143 4.26 6.63 7.53
C GLU A 143 5.44 5.64 7.57
N ALA A 144 5.16 4.36 7.78
CA ALA A 144 6.20 3.32 7.79
C ALA A 144 6.89 3.18 6.43
N ILE A 145 6.13 3.20 5.33
CA ILE A 145 6.68 3.15 3.97
C ILE A 145 7.55 4.39 3.69
N ALA A 146 7.07 5.60 4.04
CA ALA A 146 7.85 6.83 3.86
C ALA A 146 9.18 6.79 4.64
N SER A 147 9.15 6.23 5.84
CA SER A 147 10.36 6.06 6.68
C SER A 147 11.39 5.14 6.02
N VAL A 148 10.99 3.96 5.53
CA VAL A 148 11.92 3.02 4.87
C VAL A 148 12.40 3.52 3.51
N LEU A 149 11.57 4.26 2.76
CA LEU A 149 11.96 4.93 1.53
C LEU A 149 13.02 6.00 1.80
N THR A 150 12.81 6.84 2.80
CA THR A 150 13.78 7.87 3.22
C THR A 150 15.11 7.24 3.65
N ALA A 151 15.08 6.10 4.34
CA ALA A 151 16.29 5.38 4.74
C ALA A 151 17.03 4.74 3.54
N ALA A 152 16.28 4.29 2.53
CA ALA A 152 16.84 3.66 1.32
C ALA A 152 17.36 4.70 0.31
N ASP A 153 16.75 5.87 0.27
CA ASP A 153 17.01 6.96 -0.69
C ASP A 153 16.80 8.32 -0.02
N SER A 154 17.78 8.73 0.76
CA SER A 154 17.75 9.99 1.51
C SER A 154 17.79 11.24 0.64
N ALA A 155 18.25 11.12 -0.62
CA ALA A 155 18.32 12.25 -1.56
C ALA A 155 16.92 12.80 -1.88
N HIS A 156 15.88 11.96 -1.85
CA HIS A 156 14.50 12.33 -2.17
C HIS A 156 13.57 12.36 -0.94
N ALA A 157 14.14 12.44 0.27
CA ALA A 157 13.37 12.46 1.54
C ALA A 157 12.29 13.55 1.58
N ALA A 158 12.57 14.73 1.00
CA ALA A 158 11.61 15.84 0.96
C ALA A 158 10.38 15.51 0.10
N ASP A 159 10.58 14.81 -1.02
CA ASP A 159 9.48 14.41 -1.91
C ASP A 159 8.60 13.35 -1.22
N TYR A 160 9.22 12.37 -0.55
CA TYR A 160 8.48 11.35 0.22
C TYR A 160 7.65 11.98 1.34
N ALA A 161 8.20 12.97 2.05
CA ALA A 161 7.48 13.69 3.10
C ALA A 161 6.31 14.52 2.53
N ALA A 162 6.50 15.20 1.41
CA ALA A 162 5.44 15.95 0.74
C ALA A 162 4.30 15.04 0.27
N ASN A 163 4.65 13.91 -0.36
CA ASN A 163 3.70 12.92 -0.84
C ASN A 163 2.94 12.24 0.31
N LEU A 164 3.62 11.91 1.41
CA LEU A 164 2.99 11.40 2.63
C LEU A 164 1.94 12.38 3.17
N ASN A 165 2.29 13.66 3.26
CA ASN A 165 1.36 14.70 3.73
C ASN A 165 0.14 14.83 2.81
N ALA A 166 0.33 14.77 1.50
CA ALA A 166 -0.76 14.80 0.53
C ALA A 166 -1.69 13.59 0.68
N LEU A 167 -1.13 12.38 0.77
CA LEU A 167 -1.88 11.14 0.93
C LEU A 167 -2.66 11.11 2.25
N THR A 168 -1.99 11.40 3.37
CA THR A 168 -2.65 11.39 4.69
C THR A 168 -3.72 12.48 4.80
N GLY A 169 -3.50 13.63 4.15
CA GLY A 169 -4.51 14.68 4.00
C GLY A 169 -5.76 14.19 3.24
N ALA A 170 -5.57 13.42 2.16
CA ALA A 170 -6.68 12.84 1.40
C ALA A 170 -7.43 11.76 2.20
N LEU A 171 -6.72 10.93 2.97
CA LEU A 171 -7.31 9.86 3.80
C LEU A 171 -8.18 10.40 4.93
N LYS A 172 -7.93 11.62 5.44
CA LYS A 172 -8.79 12.26 6.46
C LYS A 172 -10.26 12.37 6.06
N ARG A 173 -10.58 12.36 4.77
CA ARG A 173 -11.96 12.33 4.29
C ARG A 173 -12.68 11.04 4.70
N ILE A 174 -11.94 9.94 4.87
CA ILE A 174 -12.47 8.67 5.37
C ILE A 174 -12.91 8.85 6.82
N ASP A 175 -12.08 9.48 7.67
CA ASP A 175 -12.39 9.72 9.07
C ASP A 175 -13.66 10.55 9.23
N VAL A 176 -13.81 11.61 8.43
CA VAL A 176 -15.01 12.44 8.40
C VAL A 176 -16.24 11.60 8.06
N ARG A 177 -16.13 10.76 7.01
CA ARG A 177 -17.23 9.90 6.59
C ARG A 177 -17.59 8.85 7.62
N VAL A 178 -16.58 8.25 8.25
CA VAL A 178 -16.77 7.29 9.36
C VAL A 178 -17.49 7.95 10.53
N ALA A 179 -17.10 9.17 10.90
CA ALA A 179 -17.75 9.91 11.97
C ALA A 179 -19.24 10.21 11.66
N GLU A 180 -19.55 10.61 10.42
CA GLU A 180 -20.93 10.83 9.96
C GLU A 180 -21.76 9.54 10.02
N LEU A 181 -21.19 8.42 9.55
CA LEU A 181 -21.85 7.12 9.59
C LEU A 181 -22.05 6.65 11.02
N ARG A 182 -21.05 6.85 11.88
CA ARG A 182 -21.14 6.53 13.31
C ARG A 182 -22.25 7.32 14.02
N ALA A 183 -22.41 8.60 13.71
CA ALA A 183 -23.46 9.44 14.28
C ALA A 183 -24.87 8.93 13.91
N ARG A 184 -25.03 8.30 12.74
CA ARG A 184 -26.32 7.81 12.23
C ARG A 184 -26.63 6.36 12.58
N TYR A 185 -25.60 5.51 12.65
CA TYR A 185 -25.78 4.06 12.61
C TYR A 185 -25.14 3.31 13.78
N LYS A 186 -24.56 4.02 14.77
CA LYS A 186 -24.01 3.38 15.97
C LYS A 186 -25.05 2.48 16.63
N GLY A 187 -24.66 1.23 16.89
CA GLY A 187 -25.52 0.21 17.52
C GLY A 187 -26.49 -0.49 16.57
N VAL A 188 -26.52 -0.11 15.28
CA VAL A 188 -27.36 -0.83 14.31
C VAL A 188 -26.81 -2.25 14.11
N PRO A 189 -27.63 -3.30 14.32
CA PRO A 189 -27.19 -4.68 14.18
C PRO A 189 -27.01 -5.06 12.70
N VAL A 190 -25.85 -5.64 12.40
CA VAL A 190 -25.48 -6.15 11.09
C VAL A 190 -24.80 -7.51 11.24
N THR A 191 -24.75 -8.30 10.17
CA THR A 191 -23.96 -9.54 10.12
C THR A 191 -23.18 -9.59 8.81
N ALA A 192 -22.28 -10.56 8.67
CA ALA A 192 -21.49 -10.75 7.46
C ALA A 192 -21.28 -12.25 7.18
N SER A 193 -20.94 -12.57 5.91
CA SER A 193 -20.50 -13.92 5.56
C SER A 193 -19.12 -14.23 6.15
N GLU A 194 -18.25 -13.22 6.23
CA GLU A 194 -16.89 -13.28 6.75
C GLU A 194 -16.52 -11.96 7.44
N PRO A 195 -15.45 -11.92 8.26
CA PRO A 195 -15.12 -10.71 9.03
C PRO A 195 -14.44 -9.60 8.20
N VAL A 196 -14.57 -9.61 6.87
CA VAL A 196 -13.89 -8.69 5.94
C VAL A 196 -14.13 -7.23 6.33
N PHE A 197 -15.37 -6.84 6.56
CA PHE A 197 -15.77 -5.48 6.91
C PHE A 197 -15.75 -5.20 8.44
N GLY A 198 -15.34 -6.16 9.25
CA GLY A 198 -15.46 -6.11 10.71
C GLY A 198 -14.80 -4.89 11.35
N LEU A 199 -13.57 -4.56 10.92
CA LEU A 199 -12.83 -3.41 11.45
C LEU A 199 -13.50 -2.08 11.10
N MET A 200 -14.03 -1.93 9.90
CA MET A 200 -14.81 -0.74 9.52
C MET A 200 -16.15 -0.68 10.26
N ALA A 201 -16.83 -1.82 10.41
CA ALA A 201 -18.06 -1.88 11.20
C ALA A 201 -17.82 -1.43 12.65
N GLN A 202 -16.70 -1.83 13.25
CA GLN A 202 -16.26 -1.36 14.56
C GLN A 202 -15.99 0.15 14.57
N ALA A 203 -15.29 0.67 13.56
CA ALA A 203 -15.01 2.10 13.43
C ALA A 203 -16.31 2.93 13.32
N ILE A 204 -17.30 2.46 12.58
CA ILE A 204 -18.63 3.06 12.45
C ILE A 204 -19.45 2.84 13.74
N GLY A 205 -19.11 1.84 14.55
CA GLY A 205 -19.84 1.50 15.77
C GLY A 205 -21.11 0.68 15.52
N LEU A 206 -21.15 -0.08 14.42
CA LEU A 206 -22.20 -1.05 14.16
C LEU A 206 -22.13 -2.20 15.18
N ALA A 207 -23.27 -2.81 15.48
CA ALA A 207 -23.32 -4.02 16.31
C ALA A 207 -23.18 -5.25 15.42
N MET A 208 -21.92 -5.70 15.23
CA MET A 208 -21.65 -6.92 14.45
C MET A 208 -22.18 -8.14 15.23
N ARG A 209 -22.88 -9.01 14.54
CA ARG A 209 -23.45 -10.26 15.07
C ARG A 209 -22.83 -11.45 14.34
N ASN A 210 -22.95 -12.62 14.97
CA ASN A 210 -22.53 -13.92 14.40
C ASN A 210 -21.02 -13.97 14.05
N GLU A 211 -20.16 -13.32 14.84
CA GLU A 211 -18.71 -13.25 14.58
C GLU A 211 -18.06 -14.64 14.57
N ARG A 212 -18.55 -15.59 15.38
CA ARG A 212 -18.03 -16.96 15.40
C ARG A 212 -18.29 -17.71 14.08
N PHE A 213 -19.48 -17.51 13.50
CA PHE A 213 -19.81 -18.01 12.16
C PHE A 213 -18.85 -17.42 11.14
N GLN A 214 -18.65 -16.10 11.13
CA GLN A 214 -17.77 -15.39 10.20
C GLN A 214 -16.32 -15.90 10.29
N LEU A 215 -15.81 -16.11 11.50
CA LEU A 215 -14.46 -16.64 11.72
C LEU A 215 -14.31 -18.08 11.23
N ALA A 216 -15.33 -18.92 11.42
CA ALA A 216 -15.32 -20.28 10.91
C ALA A 216 -15.25 -20.29 9.37
N MET A 217 -16.07 -19.45 8.72
CA MET A 217 -16.05 -19.30 7.25
C MET A 217 -14.69 -18.81 6.73
N MET A 218 -14.11 -17.77 7.35
CA MET A 218 -12.79 -17.25 6.96
C MET A 218 -11.66 -18.28 7.08
N ASN A 219 -11.77 -19.19 8.06
CA ASN A 219 -10.75 -20.20 8.32
C ASN A 219 -11.03 -21.55 7.63
N ASP A 220 -11.94 -21.58 6.66
CA ASP A 220 -12.38 -22.82 5.96
C ASP A 220 -12.73 -23.94 6.95
N THR A 221 -13.32 -23.59 8.10
CA THR A 221 -13.80 -24.53 9.09
C THR A 221 -15.32 -24.57 9.10
N GLU A 222 -15.89 -25.73 9.39
CA GLU A 222 -17.34 -25.87 9.46
C GLU A 222 -17.89 -25.13 10.70
N PRO A 223 -18.83 -24.16 10.53
CA PRO A 223 -19.50 -23.51 11.65
C PRO A 223 -20.25 -24.52 12.50
N THR A 224 -20.33 -24.29 13.80
CA THR A 224 -21.12 -25.17 14.66
C THR A 224 -22.61 -25.08 14.32
N ALA A 225 -23.38 -26.15 14.61
CA ALA A 225 -24.84 -26.14 14.44
C ALA A 225 -25.51 -24.96 15.17
N HIS A 226 -24.95 -24.55 16.31
CA HIS A 226 -25.42 -23.39 17.06
C HIS A 226 -25.20 -22.08 16.29
N ASP A 227 -24.00 -21.87 15.73
CA ASP A 227 -23.64 -20.66 14.99
C ASP A 227 -24.47 -20.53 13.71
N LEU A 228 -24.71 -21.66 13.02
CA LEU A 228 -25.63 -21.72 11.86
C LEU A 228 -27.07 -21.37 12.25
N ALA A 229 -27.60 -21.96 13.31
CA ALA A 229 -28.96 -21.67 13.77
C ALA A 229 -29.12 -20.22 14.22
N GLU A 230 -28.06 -19.61 14.76
CA GLU A 230 -28.08 -18.24 15.21
C GLU A 230 -28.12 -17.26 14.04
N ILE A 231 -27.26 -17.41 13.03
CA ILE A 231 -27.28 -16.52 11.84
C ILE A 231 -28.57 -16.69 11.04
N GLU A 232 -29.07 -17.93 10.86
CA GLU A 232 -30.35 -18.16 10.20
C GLU A 232 -31.51 -17.47 10.91
N ARG A 233 -31.55 -17.55 12.24
CA ARG A 233 -32.58 -16.90 13.04
C ARG A 233 -32.51 -15.37 12.85
N ASP A 234 -31.30 -14.79 12.95
CA ASP A 234 -31.09 -13.37 12.80
C ASP A 234 -31.56 -12.84 11.43
N LEU A 235 -31.33 -13.62 10.37
CA LEU A 235 -31.78 -13.30 9.02
C LEU A 235 -33.31 -13.47 8.87
N LYS A 236 -33.86 -14.63 9.28
CA LYS A 236 -35.31 -14.94 9.16
C LYS A 236 -36.18 -13.99 9.96
N GLU A 237 -35.74 -13.66 11.18
CA GLU A 237 -36.49 -12.76 12.08
C GLU A 237 -36.11 -11.28 11.90
N LYS A 238 -35.26 -10.95 10.88
CA LYS A 238 -34.85 -9.57 10.56
C LYS A 238 -34.22 -8.83 11.75
N ARG A 239 -33.48 -9.57 12.60
CA ARG A 239 -32.76 -9.03 13.74
C ARG A 239 -31.54 -8.21 13.32
N VAL A 240 -31.07 -8.39 12.11
CA VAL A 240 -30.01 -7.60 11.47
C VAL A 240 -30.61 -6.72 10.35
N LYS A 241 -29.99 -5.57 10.12
CA LYS A 241 -30.42 -4.60 9.11
C LYS A 241 -29.69 -4.77 7.78
N ALA A 242 -28.55 -5.44 7.80
CA ALA A 242 -27.77 -5.77 6.60
C ALA A 242 -26.97 -7.05 6.82
N LEU A 243 -26.81 -7.80 5.74
CA LEU A 243 -25.82 -8.86 5.58
C LEU A 243 -24.72 -8.31 4.65
N ILE A 244 -23.48 -8.28 5.13
CA ILE A 244 -22.31 -7.86 4.38
C ILE A 244 -21.69 -9.12 3.79
N TYR A 245 -21.55 -9.13 2.47
CA TYR A 245 -21.15 -10.31 1.72
C TYR A 245 -19.78 -10.12 1.07
N ASN A 246 -18.90 -11.14 1.19
CA ASN A 246 -17.62 -11.16 0.47
C ASN A 246 -17.83 -11.74 -0.94
N ALA A 247 -17.70 -10.88 -1.97
CA ALA A 247 -17.91 -11.28 -3.36
C ALA A 247 -16.73 -12.09 -3.97
N GLN A 248 -15.60 -12.20 -3.27
CA GLN A 248 -14.46 -13.01 -3.71
C GLN A 248 -14.70 -14.51 -3.43
N VAL A 249 -15.57 -14.83 -2.50
CA VAL A 249 -15.92 -16.20 -2.11
C VAL A 249 -17.31 -16.51 -2.65
N SER A 250 -17.38 -17.14 -3.82
CA SER A 250 -18.60 -17.18 -4.64
C SER A 250 -19.53 -18.39 -4.37
N GLU A 251 -19.22 -19.33 -3.47
CA GLU A 251 -19.89 -20.64 -3.46
C GLU A 251 -20.50 -21.10 -2.13
N LEU A 252 -20.71 -20.26 -1.13
CA LEU A 252 -21.11 -20.73 0.21
C LEU A 252 -22.43 -20.17 0.76
N MET A 253 -23.40 -19.78 -0.09
CA MET A 253 -24.78 -19.55 0.39
C MET A 253 -25.82 -20.05 -0.60
#